data_5fba5e137d4a7595f366fe0a033b7158
#
_entry.id   5fba5e137d4a7595f366fe0a033b7158
#
_cell.length_a   1.000
_cell.length_b   1.000
_cell.length_c   1.000
_cell.angle_alpha   90.00
_cell.angle_beta   90.00
_cell.angle_gamma   90.00
#
_symmetry.space_group_name_H-M   'P 1'
#
loop_
_entity.id
_entity.type
_entity.pdbx_description
1 polymer ?
#
loop_
_entity_poly.entity_id
_entity_poly.type
_entity_poly.pdbx_seq_one_letter_code
_entity_poly.pdbx_strand_id
1 'polypeptide(L)'
;MINGVSYHLDAGETLAVLGESGSGKSVTAQAIMGILEMPPARIPSGQILYNGVDLLKLPEEKRREVRGKEISMIFQDALSALNPVFPVGWQIGEVLRKREGKSRADARKRAIELMDLVKIPAARQRVGDYPHQFSGGMRQRVMIAMSLAQ
;
A
#
# COMPACT_ATOMS: atom_id res chain seq x y z
N MET A 1 -19.91 4.53 -12.63
CA MET A 1 -20.61 4.91 -11.38
C MET A 1 -20.78 3.66 -10.55
N ILE A 2 -20.52 3.71 -9.24
CA ILE A 2 -20.76 2.58 -8.32
C ILE A 2 -22.06 2.90 -7.58
N ASN A 3 -23.01 1.96 -7.65
CA ASN A 3 -24.34 2.13 -7.05
C ASN A 3 -24.53 1.11 -5.95
N GLY A 4 -24.44 1.53 -4.69
CA GLY A 4 -24.85 0.75 -3.53
C GLY A 4 -24.08 -0.57 -3.35
N VAL A 5 -22.79 -0.51 -3.05
CA VAL A 5 -21.99 -1.69 -2.68
C VAL A 5 -21.83 -1.72 -1.16
N SER A 6 -22.12 -2.88 -0.57
CA SER A 6 -21.90 -3.14 0.84
C SER A 6 -21.24 -4.50 1.01
N TYR A 7 -20.22 -4.58 1.84
CA TYR A 7 -19.56 -5.81 2.26
C TYR A 7 -18.87 -5.60 3.60
N HIS A 8 -18.52 -6.67 4.24
CA HIS A 8 -17.73 -6.65 5.47
C HIS A 8 -16.55 -7.62 5.35
N LEU A 9 -15.57 -7.45 6.17
CA LEU A 9 -14.38 -8.28 6.27
C LEU A 9 -14.00 -8.38 7.74
N ASP A 10 -13.97 -9.57 8.28
CA ASP A 10 -13.58 -9.81 9.67
C ASP A 10 -12.07 -10.08 9.78
N ALA A 11 -11.55 -9.97 11.00
CA ALA A 11 -10.14 -10.21 11.27
C ALA A 11 -9.73 -11.63 10.87
N GLY A 12 -8.65 -11.73 10.10
CA GLY A 12 -8.15 -13.01 9.58
C GLY A 12 -8.86 -13.54 8.33
N GLU A 13 -9.87 -12.83 7.82
CA GLU A 13 -10.54 -13.20 6.59
C GLU A 13 -9.86 -12.66 5.33
N THR A 14 -10.20 -13.27 4.20
CA THR A 14 -9.85 -12.80 2.86
C THR A 14 -11.10 -12.64 2.03
N LEU A 15 -11.38 -11.43 1.59
CA LEU A 15 -12.49 -11.12 0.69
C LEU A 15 -11.98 -10.96 -0.75
N ALA A 16 -12.51 -11.77 -1.67
CA ALA A 16 -12.28 -11.61 -3.09
C ALA A 16 -13.39 -10.78 -3.75
N VAL A 17 -13.03 -9.65 -4.34
CA VAL A 17 -13.97 -8.81 -5.09
C VAL A 17 -13.82 -9.08 -6.58
N LEU A 18 -14.81 -9.73 -7.17
CA LEU A 18 -14.84 -10.12 -8.58
C LEU A 18 -15.68 -9.12 -9.40
N GLY A 19 -15.33 -8.98 -10.66
CA GLY A 19 -16.05 -8.13 -11.61
C GLY A 19 -15.21 -7.82 -12.84
N GLU A 20 -15.85 -7.39 -13.90
CA GLU A 20 -15.22 -7.00 -15.17
C GLU A 20 -14.34 -5.75 -15.03
N SER A 21 -13.54 -5.47 -16.06
CA SER A 21 -12.81 -4.21 -16.15
C SER A 21 -13.79 -3.03 -16.15
N GLY A 22 -13.50 -2.00 -15.37
CA GLY A 22 -14.40 -0.83 -15.25
C GLY A 22 -15.55 -0.99 -14.25
N SER A 23 -15.75 -2.17 -13.62
CA SER A 23 -16.83 -2.39 -12.64
C SER A 23 -16.67 -1.63 -11.31
N GLY A 24 -15.56 -0.89 -11.13
CA GLY A 24 -15.36 -0.05 -9.95
C GLY A 24 -14.53 -0.67 -8.83
N LYS A 25 -13.95 -1.87 -8.98
CA LYS A 25 -13.14 -2.53 -7.94
C LYS A 25 -12.03 -1.65 -7.38
N SER A 26 -11.20 -1.10 -8.28
CA SER A 26 -10.08 -0.23 -7.88
C SER A 26 -10.55 1.09 -7.29
N VAL A 27 -11.64 1.67 -7.82
CA VAL A 27 -12.23 2.90 -7.30
C VAL A 27 -12.78 2.68 -5.89
N THR A 28 -13.39 1.53 -5.61
CA THR A 28 -13.84 1.16 -4.26
C THR A 28 -12.67 1.06 -3.28
N ALA A 29 -11.58 0.38 -3.68
CA ALA A 29 -10.37 0.30 -2.86
C ALA A 29 -9.76 1.69 -2.60
N GLN A 30 -9.67 2.55 -3.62
CA GLN A 30 -9.21 3.93 -3.48
C GLN A 30 -10.10 4.77 -2.55
N ALA A 31 -11.42 4.54 -2.58
CA ALA A 31 -12.36 5.20 -1.67
C ALA A 31 -12.11 4.79 -0.22
N ILE A 32 -11.89 3.48 0.05
CA ILE A 32 -11.53 2.97 1.37
C ILE A 32 -10.23 3.60 1.86
N MET A 33 -9.22 3.66 1.00
CA MET A 33 -7.95 4.30 1.29
C MET A 33 -8.05 5.83 1.43
N GLY A 34 -9.16 6.45 1.00
CA GLY A 34 -9.32 7.90 0.99
C GLY A 34 -8.33 8.62 0.07
N ILE A 35 -7.90 7.97 -1.01
CA ILE A 35 -7.00 8.52 -2.03
C ILE A 35 -7.72 8.79 -3.36
N LEU A 36 -9.04 8.69 -3.35
CA LEU A 36 -9.86 9.02 -4.51
C LEU A 36 -9.81 10.53 -4.74
N GLU A 37 -9.48 10.94 -5.98
CA GLU A 37 -9.40 12.35 -6.35
C GLU A 37 -10.80 12.98 -6.37
N MET A 38 -11.04 13.90 -5.46
CA MET A 38 -12.32 14.60 -5.31
C MET A 38 -12.11 16.11 -5.37
N PRO A 39 -12.67 16.85 -6.35
CA PRO A 39 -13.39 16.39 -7.53
C PRO A 39 -12.48 15.71 -8.57
N PRO A 40 -12.99 14.97 -9.59
CA PRO A 40 -14.41 14.88 -10.00
C PRO A 40 -15.23 13.81 -9.27
N ALA A 41 -14.59 12.87 -8.57
CA ALA A 41 -15.33 11.84 -7.83
C ALA A 41 -16.12 12.43 -6.66
N ARG A 42 -17.19 11.73 -6.27
CA ARG A 42 -18.04 12.08 -5.12
C ARG A 42 -18.50 10.81 -4.44
N ILE A 43 -18.60 10.85 -3.11
CA ILE A 43 -19.24 9.83 -2.28
C ILE A 43 -20.47 10.48 -1.65
N PRO A 44 -21.64 10.41 -2.32
CA PRO A 44 -22.82 11.15 -1.88
C PRO A 44 -23.45 10.58 -0.60
N SER A 45 -23.27 9.29 -0.34
CA SER A 45 -23.84 8.61 0.82
C SER A 45 -23.05 7.33 1.15
N GLY A 46 -23.30 6.75 2.30
CA GLY A 46 -22.66 5.54 2.79
C GLY A 46 -21.66 5.82 3.91
N GLN A 47 -21.02 4.77 4.36
CA GLN A 47 -19.99 4.81 5.41
C GLN A 47 -18.90 3.79 5.12
N ILE A 48 -17.70 4.04 5.59
CA ILE A 48 -16.58 3.10 5.55
C ILE A 48 -16.12 2.90 6.98
N LEU A 49 -16.53 1.79 7.58
CA LEU A 49 -16.22 1.49 8.98
C LEU A 49 -14.92 0.70 9.08
N TYR A 50 -13.99 1.18 9.88
CA TYR A 50 -12.79 0.46 10.30
C TYR A 50 -12.73 0.46 11.83
N ASN A 51 -12.79 -0.72 12.43
CA ASN A 51 -12.88 -0.88 13.90
C ASN A 51 -13.98 0.00 14.54
N GLY A 52 -15.15 0.10 13.89
CA GLY A 52 -16.28 0.91 14.35
C GLY A 52 -16.18 2.40 14.07
N VAL A 53 -15.08 2.87 13.48
CA VAL A 53 -14.86 4.29 13.14
C VAL A 53 -15.14 4.52 11.66
N ASP A 54 -15.99 5.50 11.36
CA ASP A 54 -16.28 5.88 9.97
C ASP A 54 -15.14 6.72 9.38
N LEU A 55 -14.37 6.12 8.48
CA LEU A 55 -13.22 6.76 7.83
C LEU A 55 -13.59 7.99 7.01
N LEU A 56 -14.83 8.07 6.48
CA LEU A 56 -15.28 9.22 5.71
C LEU A 56 -15.46 10.47 6.57
N LYS A 57 -15.69 10.31 7.87
CA LYS A 57 -15.87 11.41 8.83
C LYS A 57 -14.59 11.83 9.51
N LEU A 58 -13.50 11.08 9.34
CA LEU A 58 -12.23 11.44 9.95
C LEU A 58 -11.58 12.65 9.25
N PRO A 59 -10.96 13.55 10.02
CA PRO A 59 -10.05 14.54 9.46
C PRO A 59 -8.94 13.87 8.64
N GLU A 60 -8.44 14.54 7.60
CA GLU A 60 -7.41 13.98 6.70
C GLU A 60 -6.17 13.51 7.46
N GLU A 61 -5.76 14.22 8.49
CA GLU A 61 -4.61 13.86 9.33
C GLU A 61 -4.80 12.49 10.00
N LYS A 62 -5.97 12.24 10.60
CA LYS A 62 -6.32 10.95 11.20
C LYS A 62 -6.46 9.84 10.17
N ARG A 63 -7.06 10.16 9.03
CA ARG A 63 -7.17 9.23 7.91
C ARG A 63 -5.81 8.80 7.37
N ARG A 64 -4.85 9.73 7.33
CA ARG A 64 -3.46 9.46 6.96
C ARG A 64 -2.75 8.54 7.97
N GLU A 65 -3.03 8.65 9.25
CA GLU A 65 -2.51 7.73 10.27
C GLU A 65 -3.00 6.29 10.03
N VAL A 66 -4.30 6.12 9.73
CA VAL A 66 -4.89 4.80 9.41
C VAL A 66 -4.25 4.21 8.15
N ARG A 67 -4.17 4.97 7.06
CA ARG A 67 -3.48 4.54 5.81
C ARG A 67 -2.03 4.17 6.04
N GLY A 68 -1.47 4.72 7.04
CA GLY A 68 -0.06 4.58 7.30
C GLY A 68 0.31 3.40 8.19
N LYS A 69 -0.61 2.91 9.02
CA LYS A 69 -0.33 1.92 10.05
C LYS A 69 -1.25 0.71 10.01
N GLU A 70 -2.48 0.92 9.59
CA GLU A 70 -3.55 -0.07 9.75
C GLU A 70 -3.99 -0.69 8.43
N ILE A 71 -4.03 0.12 7.37
CA ILE A 71 -4.48 -0.32 6.05
C ILE A 71 -3.41 0.06 5.03
N SER A 72 -2.97 -0.89 4.22
CA SER A 72 -2.09 -0.63 3.09
C SER A 72 -2.70 -1.09 1.77
N MET A 73 -2.25 -0.50 0.67
CA MET A 73 -2.72 -0.81 -0.67
C MET A 73 -1.54 -1.14 -1.58
N ILE A 74 -1.66 -2.24 -2.31
CA ILE A 74 -0.72 -2.60 -3.37
C ILE A 74 -1.38 -2.26 -4.70
N PHE A 75 -0.79 -1.31 -5.43
CA PHE A 75 -1.28 -0.89 -6.74
C PHE A 75 -0.99 -1.94 -7.81
N GLN A 76 -1.86 -2.02 -8.81
CA GLN A 76 -1.70 -2.94 -9.92
C GLN A 76 -0.47 -2.61 -10.79
N ASP A 77 -0.17 -1.34 -10.96
CA ASP A 77 1.02 -0.88 -11.69
C ASP A 77 2.20 -0.63 -10.74
N ALA A 78 3.11 -1.59 -10.71
CA ALA A 78 4.32 -1.50 -9.90
C ALA A 78 5.35 -0.48 -10.43
N LEU A 79 5.24 -0.07 -11.70
CA LEU A 79 6.17 0.89 -12.29
C LEU A 79 5.92 2.30 -11.80
N SER A 80 4.65 2.68 -11.66
CA SER A 80 4.26 4.01 -11.20
C SER A 80 4.42 4.20 -9.68
N ALA A 81 4.48 3.11 -8.91
CA ALA A 81 4.53 3.17 -7.46
C ALA A 81 5.96 3.26 -6.87
N LEU A 82 6.97 2.83 -7.63
CA LEU A 82 8.37 2.90 -7.21
C LEU A 82 9.05 4.14 -7.81
N ASN A 83 9.71 4.92 -6.95
CA ASN A 83 10.49 6.05 -7.43
C ASN A 83 11.78 5.54 -8.12
N PRO A 84 11.97 5.82 -9.44
CA PRO A 84 13.07 5.25 -10.22
C PRO A 84 14.46 5.77 -9.82
N VAL A 85 14.53 6.90 -9.13
CA VAL A 85 15.81 7.54 -8.78
C VAL A 85 16.33 7.17 -7.38
N PHE A 86 15.61 6.32 -6.65
CA PHE A 86 16.06 5.81 -5.35
C PHE A 86 16.22 4.30 -5.35
N PRO A 87 17.27 3.77 -4.68
CA PRO A 87 17.44 2.34 -4.50
C PRO A 87 16.24 1.72 -3.76
N VAL A 88 15.91 0.48 -4.13
CA VAL A 88 14.76 -0.24 -3.57
C VAL A 88 14.84 -0.36 -2.03
N GLY A 89 16.00 -0.73 -1.50
CA GLY A 89 16.17 -0.85 -0.06
C GLY A 89 16.06 0.50 0.67
N TRP A 90 16.40 1.60 0.01
CA TRP A 90 16.20 2.93 0.56
C TRP A 90 14.72 3.27 0.69
N GLN A 91 13.90 2.93 -0.33
CA GLN A 91 12.47 3.18 -0.34
C GLN A 91 11.75 2.36 0.74
N ILE A 92 12.06 1.06 0.87
CA ILE A 92 11.54 0.22 1.96
C ILE A 92 11.97 0.79 3.32
N GLY A 93 13.24 1.13 3.46
CA GLY A 93 13.81 1.67 4.70
C GLY A 93 13.30 3.06 5.07
N GLU A 94 12.85 3.87 4.10
CA GLU A 94 12.29 5.19 4.36
C GLU A 94 11.01 5.10 5.21
N VAL A 95 10.16 4.13 4.92
CA VAL A 95 8.94 3.87 5.69
C VAL A 95 9.30 3.61 7.16
N LEU A 96 10.25 2.72 7.40
CA LEU A 96 10.70 2.35 8.75
C LEU A 96 11.35 3.53 9.50
N ARG A 97 12.13 4.35 8.81
CA ARG A 97 12.76 5.53 9.42
C ARG A 97 11.76 6.61 9.80
N LYS A 98 10.80 6.87 8.90
CA LYS A 98 9.79 7.92 9.13
C LYS A 98 8.80 7.54 10.23
N ARG A 99 8.48 6.26 10.37
CA ARG A 99 7.43 5.79 11.28
C ARG A 99 7.95 5.29 12.61
N GLU A 100 9.03 4.53 12.58
CA GLU A 100 9.59 3.88 13.76
C GLU A 100 10.84 4.58 14.29
N GLY A 101 11.29 5.65 13.62
CA GLY A 101 12.52 6.35 13.99
C GLY A 101 13.79 5.50 13.88
N LYS A 102 13.76 4.41 13.10
CA LYS A 102 14.91 3.51 12.97
C LYS A 102 16.14 4.21 12.40
N SER A 103 17.31 3.79 12.84
CA SER A 103 18.57 4.19 12.24
C SER A 103 18.66 3.76 10.77
N ARG A 104 19.53 4.38 9.99
CA ARG A 104 19.77 3.97 8.58
C ARG A 104 20.25 2.51 8.48
N ALA A 105 21.06 2.07 9.42
CA ALA A 105 21.59 0.70 9.45
C ALA A 105 20.47 -0.31 9.74
N ASP A 106 19.65 -0.07 10.76
CA ASP A 106 18.53 -0.95 11.13
C ASP A 106 17.46 -0.98 10.06
N ALA A 107 17.12 0.16 9.49
CA ALA A 107 16.18 0.25 8.37
C ALA A 107 16.67 -0.55 7.15
N ARG A 108 17.98 -0.47 6.82
CA ARG A 108 18.58 -1.25 5.74
C ARG A 108 18.54 -2.76 6.04
N LYS A 109 18.88 -3.17 7.28
CA LYS A 109 18.79 -4.56 7.71
C LYS A 109 17.37 -5.08 7.56
N ARG A 110 16.41 -4.36 8.07
CA ARG A 110 14.99 -4.74 7.99
C ARG A 110 14.49 -4.77 6.54
N ALA A 111 14.92 -3.85 5.69
CA ALA A 111 14.60 -3.87 4.26
C ALA A 111 15.08 -5.16 3.57
N ILE A 112 16.29 -5.65 3.90
CA ILE A 112 16.80 -6.93 3.39
C ILE A 112 15.92 -8.08 3.85
N GLU A 113 15.57 -8.14 5.14
CA GLU A 113 14.67 -9.17 5.70
C GLU A 113 13.32 -9.19 4.99
N LEU A 114 12.74 -8.01 4.72
CA LEU A 114 11.47 -7.90 3.99
C LEU A 114 11.61 -8.32 2.52
N MET A 115 12.71 -7.98 1.87
CA MET A 115 13.00 -8.44 0.51
C MET A 115 13.15 -9.97 0.45
N ASP A 116 13.79 -10.58 1.43
CA ASP A 116 13.90 -12.05 1.55
C ASP A 116 12.51 -12.68 1.82
N LEU A 117 11.71 -12.08 2.68
CA LEU A 117 10.35 -12.55 2.99
C LEU A 117 9.48 -12.63 1.73
N VAL A 118 9.56 -11.62 0.86
CA VAL A 118 8.83 -11.61 -0.41
C VAL A 118 9.56 -12.36 -1.54
N LYS A 119 10.59 -13.14 -1.20
CA LYS A 119 11.32 -13.99 -2.14
C LYS A 119 12.01 -13.24 -3.29
N ILE A 120 12.61 -12.10 -3.00
CA ILE A 120 13.53 -11.45 -3.94
C ILE A 120 14.89 -12.17 -3.83
N PRO A 121 15.41 -12.74 -4.93
CA PRO A 121 16.67 -13.47 -4.89
C PRO A 121 17.83 -12.52 -4.61
N ALA A 122 18.80 -12.98 -3.80
CA ALA A 122 20.00 -12.23 -3.43
C ALA A 122 19.70 -10.83 -2.82
N ALA A 123 18.69 -10.74 -1.95
CA ALA A 123 18.19 -9.47 -1.38
C ALA A 123 19.32 -8.62 -0.78
N ARG A 124 20.28 -9.24 -0.06
CA ARG A 124 21.41 -8.53 0.55
C ARG A 124 22.32 -7.83 -0.45
N GLN A 125 22.47 -8.41 -1.65
CA GLN A 125 23.28 -7.83 -2.74
C GLN A 125 22.49 -6.77 -3.49
N ARG A 126 21.19 -7.00 -3.65
CA ARG A 126 20.29 -6.19 -4.49
C ARG A 126 19.57 -5.07 -3.76
N VAL A 127 19.72 -4.96 -2.45
CA VAL A 127 19.11 -3.88 -1.66
C VAL A 127 19.53 -2.47 -2.10
N GLY A 128 20.69 -2.36 -2.78
CA GLY A 128 21.18 -1.12 -3.40
C GLY A 128 20.75 -0.91 -4.86
N ASP A 129 20.08 -1.88 -5.46
CA ASP A 129 19.63 -1.79 -6.85
C ASP A 129 18.44 -0.85 -7.01
N TYR A 130 18.32 -0.30 -8.20
CA TYR A 130 17.23 0.61 -8.59
C TYR A 130 16.05 -0.16 -9.21
N PRO A 131 14.84 0.40 -9.19
CA PRO A 131 13.65 -0.27 -9.72
C PRO A 131 13.79 -0.81 -11.16
N HIS A 132 14.50 -0.11 -12.04
CA HIS A 132 14.71 -0.53 -13.43
C HIS A 132 15.55 -1.81 -13.56
N GLN A 133 16.33 -2.18 -12.52
CA GLN A 133 17.14 -3.40 -12.49
C GLN A 133 16.33 -4.64 -12.04
N PHE A 134 15.06 -4.45 -11.69
CA PHE A 134 14.15 -5.51 -11.28
C PHE A 134 13.15 -5.85 -12.38
N SER A 135 12.80 -7.14 -12.52
CA SER A 135 11.70 -7.54 -13.39
C SER A 135 10.36 -7.01 -12.87
N GLY A 136 9.32 -7.02 -13.70
CA GLY A 136 7.98 -6.57 -13.30
C GLY A 136 7.45 -7.28 -12.06
N GLY A 137 7.56 -8.61 -12.01
CA GLY A 137 7.15 -9.39 -10.84
C GLY A 137 7.98 -9.11 -9.59
N MET A 138 9.28 -8.80 -9.74
CA MET A 138 10.13 -8.41 -8.60
C MET A 138 9.76 -7.02 -8.09
N ARG A 139 9.43 -6.06 -8.95
CA ARG A 139 8.94 -4.73 -8.53
C ARG A 139 7.64 -4.84 -7.74
N GLN A 140 6.73 -5.72 -8.17
CA GLN A 140 5.51 -5.99 -7.42
C GLN A 140 5.82 -6.55 -6.02
N ARG A 141 6.78 -7.46 -5.90
CA ARG A 141 7.25 -7.98 -4.60
C ARG A 141 7.88 -6.88 -3.73
N VAL A 142 8.61 -5.93 -4.34
CA VAL A 142 9.14 -4.76 -3.63
C VAL A 142 8.00 -3.91 -3.04
N MET A 143 6.93 -3.68 -3.79
CA MET A 143 5.76 -2.96 -3.26
C MET A 143 5.12 -3.70 -2.09
N ILE A 144 5.02 -5.04 -2.17
CA ILE A 144 4.55 -5.86 -1.05
C ILE A 144 5.47 -5.68 0.16
N ALA A 145 6.81 -5.71 -0.04
CA ALA A 145 7.78 -5.47 1.03
C ALA A 145 7.62 -4.08 1.67
N MET A 146 7.35 -3.04 0.86
CA MET A 146 7.08 -1.69 1.36
C MET A 146 5.79 -1.63 2.18
N SER A 147 4.74 -2.34 1.76
CA SER A 147 3.49 -2.45 2.52
C SER A 147 3.66 -3.19 3.85
N LEU A 148 4.52 -4.21 3.89
CA LEU A 148 4.86 -4.96 5.12
C LEU A 148 5.81 -4.20 6.05
N ALA A 149 6.41 -3.11 5.60
CA ALA A 149 7.25 -2.22 6.40
C ALA A 149 6.45 -1.19 7.21
N GLN A 150 5.13 -1.21 7.03
CA GLN A 150 4.20 -0.30 7.72
C GLN A 150 3.84 -0.79 9.11
#